data_b882fbf3a31320b516ba35960f4677fd
#
_entry.id   b882fbf3a31320b516ba35960f4677fd
#
_cell.length_a   1.000
_cell.length_b   1.000
_cell.length_c   1.000
_cell.angle_alpha   90.00
_cell.angle_beta   90.00
_cell.angle_gamma   90.00
#
_symmetry.space_group_name_H-M   'P 1'
#
loop_
_entity.id
_entity.type
_entity.pdbx_description
1 polymer ?
#
loop_
_entity_poly.entity_id
_entity_poly.type
_entity_poly.pdbx_seq_one_letter_code
_entity_poly.pdbx_strand_id
1 'polypeptide(L)'
;MAKKEQKGKQKKVSWYRSVQTKILVTLLVVTTLILGGFAIYNLTEARSRLESELQRVAETTVQRLSQQVIGPMWSLNDDQLIESIEAAMLERRVYSVIIREEDRESIYIGRRRDDDWNIVPADSDPEGDFILSKTTLLHEGEEMIGVLEVYVSRRFLQAQFNELVMTEIRRAAILDLALIIVTLLLLRRLLVRPIRELTDASERISAGQLNTKIDIRSKDEIGMLAGAINKLQTSLRIAMERMKKSG
;
A
#
# COMPACT_ATOMS: atom_id res chain seq x y z
N MET A 1 -28.04 -15.40 62.68
CA MET A 1 -28.08 -16.38 61.56
C MET A 1 -27.71 -15.64 60.28
N ALA A 2 -26.51 -15.91 59.81
CA ALA A 2 -25.91 -15.19 58.69
C ALA A 2 -26.39 -15.75 57.34
N LYS A 3 -27.01 -14.91 56.54
CA LYS A 3 -27.45 -15.20 55.15
C LYS A 3 -26.22 -15.10 54.22
N LYS A 4 -25.63 -16.23 53.87
CA LYS A 4 -24.55 -16.32 52.86
C LYS A 4 -25.09 -15.95 51.51
N GLU A 5 -24.73 -14.75 51.01
CA GLU A 5 -24.87 -14.40 49.60
C GLU A 5 -23.95 -15.28 48.73
N GLN A 6 -24.55 -16.20 48.00
CA GLN A 6 -23.88 -16.89 46.92
C GLN A 6 -23.74 -15.95 45.73
N LYS A 7 -22.65 -15.18 45.68
CA LYS A 7 -22.20 -14.50 44.46
C LYS A 7 -21.77 -15.56 43.45
N GLY A 8 -22.66 -15.88 42.51
CA GLY A 8 -22.33 -16.77 41.40
C GLY A 8 -21.10 -16.22 40.64
N LYS A 9 -20.00 -16.94 40.66
CA LYS A 9 -18.82 -16.64 39.85
C LYS A 9 -19.21 -16.76 38.40
N GLN A 10 -19.55 -15.65 37.73
CA GLN A 10 -19.60 -15.60 36.27
C GLN A 10 -18.22 -16.03 35.73
N LYS A 11 -18.17 -17.17 35.07
CA LYS A 11 -16.97 -17.61 34.32
C LYS A 11 -16.66 -16.56 33.26
N LYS A 12 -15.67 -15.69 33.51
CA LYS A 12 -15.15 -14.79 32.48
C LYS A 12 -14.64 -15.64 31.32
N VAL A 13 -15.35 -15.63 30.20
CA VAL A 13 -14.87 -16.24 28.96
C VAL A 13 -13.55 -15.56 28.62
N SER A 14 -12.50 -16.37 28.48
CA SER A 14 -11.16 -15.86 28.11
C SER A 14 -11.27 -15.04 26.83
N TRP A 15 -10.67 -13.85 26.81
CA TRP A 15 -10.79 -12.86 25.74
C TRP A 15 -10.57 -13.46 24.32
N TYR A 16 -9.59 -14.36 24.16
CA TYR A 16 -9.30 -15.05 22.87
C TYR A 16 -10.32 -16.14 22.47
N ARG A 17 -11.23 -16.54 23.35
CA ARG A 17 -12.35 -17.46 23.08
C ARG A 17 -13.65 -16.75 22.69
N SER A 18 -13.69 -15.43 22.82
CA SER A 18 -14.85 -14.66 22.44
C SER A 18 -15.09 -14.71 20.94
N VAL A 19 -16.33 -14.93 20.53
CA VAL A 19 -16.77 -14.88 19.13
C VAL A 19 -16.39 -13.53 18.51
N GLN A 20 -16.48 -12.46 19.28
CA GLN A 20 -16.07 -11.12 18.89
C GLN A 20 -14.60 -11.06 18.44
N THR A 21 -13.70 -11.63 19.22
CA THR A 21 -12.26 -11.66 18.90
C THR A 21 -11.97 -12.47 17.65
N LYS A 22 -12.67 -13.61 17.48
CA LYS A 22 -12.50 -14.43 16.27
C LYS A 22 -12.93 -13.69 15.02
N ILE A 23 -14.10 -13.07 15.03
CA ILE A 23 -14.61 -12.28 13.89
C ILE A 23 -13.65 -11.13 13.57
N LEU A 24 -13.18 -10.40 14.59
CA LEU A 24 -12.28 -9.28 14.42
C LEU A 24 -10.93 -9.71 13.83
N VAL A 25 -10.33 -10.79 14.34
CA VAL A 25 -9.05 -11.31 13.82
C VAL A 25 -9.21 -11.81 12.38
N THR A 26 -10.29 -12.54 12.09
CA THR A 26 -10.54 -13.01 10.73
C THR A 26 -10.71 -11.85 9.74
N LEU A 27 -11.49 -10.84 10.12
CA LEU A 27 -11.69 -9.65 9.29
C LEU A 27 -10.38 -8.88 9.09
N LEU A 28 -9.60 -8.68 10.17
CA LEU A 28 -8.29 -8.03 10.09
C LEU A 28 -7.36 -8.76 9.12
N VAL A 29 -7.24 -10.09 9.24
CA VAL A 29 -6.39 -10.88 8.36
C VAL A 29 -6.82 -10.74 6.90
N VAL A 30 -8.12 -10.84 6.62
CA VAL A 30 -8.65 -10.71 5.27
C VAL A 30 -8.40 -9.32 4.69
N THR A 31 -8.65 -8.26 5.45
CA THR A 31 -8.45 -6.89 4.98
C THR A 31 -6.97 -6.57 4.78
N THR A 32 -6.10 -6.99 5.69
CA THR A 32 -4.64 -6.81 5.54
C THR A 32 -4.12 -7.57 4.32
N LEU A 33 -4.63 -8.77 4.02
CA LEU A 33 -4.26 -9.50 2.80
C LEU A 33 -4.72 -8.79 1.52
N ILE A 34 -5.94 -8.25 1.51
CA ILE A 34 -6.46 -7.49 0.36
C ILE A 34 -5.66 -6.21 0.16
N LEU A 35 -5.46 -5.42 1.22
CA LEU A 35 -4.69 -4.18 1.16
C LEU A 35 -3.22 -4.44 0.79
N GLY A 36 -2.62 -5.50 1.34
CA GLY A 36 -1.27 -5.92 1.00
C GLY A 36 -1.12 -6.33 -0.47
N GLY A 37 -2.05 -7.11 -0.98
CA GLY A 37 -2.11 -7.50 -2.40
C GLY A 37 -2.25 -6.27 -3.33
N PHE A 38 -3.11 -5.33 -2.96
CA PHE A 38 -3.29 -4.09 -3.69
C PHE A 38 -2.05 -3.19 -3.65
N ALA A 39 -1.39 -3.10 -2.48
CA ALA A 39 -0.14 -2.35 -2.34
C ALA A 39 0.98 -2.94 -3.20
N ILE A 40 1.14 -4.26 -3.22
CA ILE A 40 2.12 -4.95 -4.09
C ILE A 40 1.83 -4.64 -5.56
N TYR A 41 0.58 -4.71 -5.99
CA TYR A 41 0.18 -4.38 -7.35
C TYR A 41 0.56 -2.93 -7.72
N ASN A 42 0.20 -1.96 -6.87
CA ASN A 42 0.53 -0.55 -7.08
C ASN A 42 2.04 -0.30 -7.12
N LEU A 43 2.82 -0.96 -6.26
CA LEU A 43 4.27 -0.80 -6.22
C LEU A 43 4.95 -1.37 -7.46
N THR A 44 4.48 -2.51 -7.98
CA THR A 44 5.01 -3.08 -9.23
C THR A 44 4.70 -2.18 -10.42
N GLU A 45 3.50 -1.64 -10.49
CA GLU A 45 3.12 -0.68 -11.54
C GLU A 45 3.92 0.64 -11.43
N ALA A 46 4.10 1.16 -10.21
CA ALA A 46 4.88 2.37 -9.97
C ALA A 46 6.34 2.20 -10.40
N ARG A 47 6.95 1.03 -10.09
CA ARG A 47 8.30 0.71 -10.53
C ARG A 47 8.41 0.68 -12.06
N SER A 48 7.49 0.02 -12.74
CA SER A 48 7.47 -0.04 -14.20
C SER A 48 7.31 1.34 -14.84
N ARG A 49 6.47 2.20 -14.26
CA ARG A 49 6.30 3.60 -14.72
C ARG A 49 7.60 4.41 -14.55
N LEU A 50 8.26 4.28 -13.40
CA LEU A 50 9.53 4.98 -13.14
C LEU A 50 10.63 4.53 -14.11
N GLU A 51 10.74 3.23 -14.38
CA GLU A 51 11.69 2.71 -15.37
C GLU A 51 11.38 3.22 -16.78
N SER A 52 10.12 3.22 -17.19
CA SER A 52 9.68 3.76 -18.48
C SER A 52 9.95 5.26 -18.62
N GLU A 53 9.79 6.01 -17.51
CA GLU A 53 10.11 7.44 -17.48
C GLU A 53 11.61 7.69 -17.69
N LEU A 54 12.49 6.92 -17.01
CA LEU A 54 13.93 7.03 -17.22
C LEU A 54 14.34 6.69 -18.64
N GLN A 55 13.74 5.64 -19.22
CA GLN A 55 13.99 5.28 -20.61
C GLN A 55 13.57 6.41 -21.57
N ARG A 56 12.42 7.00 -21.35
CA ARG A 56 11.96 8.16 -22.12
C ARG A 56 12.89 9.37 -22.00
N VAL A 57 13.45 9.60 -20.80
CA VAL A 57 14.46 10.66 -20.62
C VAL A 57 15.70 10.37 -21.44
N ALA A 58 16.21 9.12 -21.40
CA ALA A 58 17.37 8.71 -22.20
C ALA A 58 17.12 8.90 -23.69
N GLU A 59 16.02 8.38 -24.23
CA GLU A 59 15.64 8.48 -25.65
C GLU A 59 15.44 9.93 -26.10
N THR A 60 14.70 10.73 -25.31
CA THR A 60 14.44 12.13 -25.66
C THR A 60 15.72 12.96 -25.63
N THR A 61 16.60 12.68 -24.65
CA THR A 61 17.90 13.36 -24.55
C THR A 61 18.80 13.03 -25.74
N VAL A 62 18.92 11.74 -26.09
CA VAL A 62 19.68 11.30 -27.25
C VAL A 62 19.15 11.95 -28.53
N GLN A 63 17.83 11.91 -28.75
CA GLN A 63 17.22 12.45 -29.95
C GLN A 63 17.43 13.96 -30.09
N ARG A 64 17.33 14.70 -28.99
CA ARG A 64 17.54 16.15 -28.97
C ARG A 64 19.00 16.50 -29.15
N LEU A 65 19.88 15.85 -28.40
CA LEU A 65 21.30 16.12 -28.40
C LEU A 65 21.96 15.72 -29.73
N SER A 66 21.51 14.62 -30.36
CA SER A 66 22.04 14.20 -31.67
C SER A 66 21.94 15.30 -32.74
N GLN A 67 20.83 16.03 -32.75
CA GLN A 67 20.66 17.15 -33.70
C GLN A 67 21.58 18.34 -33.40
N GLN A 68 21.94 18.54 -32.13
CA GLN A 68 22.75 19.67 -31.68
C GLN A 68 24.24 19.43 -31.90
N VAL A 69 24.71 18.17 -31.81
CA VAL A 69 26.16 17.83 -31.84
C VAL A 69 26.67 17.56 -33.25
N ILE A 70 25.83 17.29 -34.26
CA ILE A 70 26.28 16.97 -35.64
C ILE A 70 27.11 18.11 -36.22
N GLY A 71 26.64 19.33 -36.18
CA GLY A 71 27.36 20.50 -36.71
C GLY A 71 28.72 20.76 -36.02
N PRO A 72 28.73 20.89 -34.68
CA PRO A 72 29.99 21.02 -33.94
C PRO A 72 30.96 19.86 -34.14
N MET A 73 30.49 18.62 -34.22
CA MET A 73 31.33 17.46 -34.47
C MET A 73 31.95 17.50 -35.83
N TRP A 74 31.21 17.82 -36.87
CA TRP A 74 31.73 17.97 -38.24
C TRP A 74 32.74 19.12 -38.35
N SER A 75 32.55 20.21 -37.63
CA SER A 75 33.49 21.34 -37.63
C SER A 75 34.61 21.22 -36.62
N LEU A 76 34.74 20.10 -35.92
CA LEU A 76 35.76 19.83 -34.87
C LEU A 76 35.77 20.94 -33.80
N ASN A 77 34.58 21.41 -33.41
CA ASN A 77 34.42 22.43 -32.37
C ASN A 77 34.12 21.78 -31.01
N ASP A 78 35.18 21.37 -30.31
CA ASP A 78 35.09 20.65 -29.05
C ASP A 78 34.45 21.47 -27.95
N ASP A 79 34.67 22.80 -27.89
CA ASP A 79 34.09 23.67 -26.90
C ASP A 79 32.56 23.69 -27.01
N GLN A 80 32.02 23.76 -28.21
CA GLN A 80 30.58 23.74 -28.45
C GLN A 80 29.98 22.33 -28.20
N LEU A 81 30.73 21.26 -28.45
CA LEU A 81 30.33 19.89 -28.07
C LEU A 81 30.18 19.77 -26.58
N ILE A 82 31.20 20.23 -25.83
CA ILE A 82 31.19 20.21 -24.35
C ILE A 82 30.00 20.97 -23.82
N GLU A 83 29.76 22.19 -24.30
CA GLU A 83 28.62 23.01 -23.88
C GLU A 83 27.28 22.32 -24.14
N SER A 84 27.12 21.68 -25.30
CA SER A 84 25.91 20.93 -25.64
C SER A 84 25.69 19.71 -24.76
N ILE A 85 26.76 18.98 -24.45
CA ILE A 85 26.72 17.82 -23.54
C ILE A 85 26.39 18.28 -22.13
N GLU A 86 27.06 19.30 -21.60
CA GLU A 86 26.80 19.83 -20.25
C GLU A 86 25.39 20.39 -20.12
N ALA A 87 24.87 21.06 -21.16
CA ALA A 87 23.48 21.49 -21.21
C ALA A 87 22.49 20.32 -21.13
N ALA A 88 22.75 19.21 -21.83
CA ALA A 88 21.93 18.00 -21.70
C ALA A 88 22.03 17.37 -20.32
N MET A 89 23.17 17.48 -19.66
CA MET A 89 23.39 17.00 -18.29
C MET A 89 22.82 17.91 -17.19
N LEU A 90 22.20 19.05 -17.51
CA LEU A 90 21.37 19.79 -16.56
C LEU A 90 20.20 18.93 -16.05
N GLU A 91 19.72 17.98 -16.86
CA GLU A 91 18.85 16.91 -16.36
C GLU A 91 19.63 16.03 -15.38
N ARG A 92 19.30 16.13 -14.10
CA ARG A 92 20.03 15.45 -13.01
C ARG A 92 20.07 13.93 -13.11
N ARG A 93 19.14 13.33 -13.83
CA ARG A 93 19.07 11.87 -14.04
C ARG A 93 20.08 11.38 -15.07
N VAL A 94 20.57 12.26 -15.94
CA VAL A 94 21.64 11.94 -16.90
C VAL A 94 22.96 11.84 -16.14
N TYR A 95 23.54 10.64 -16.17
CA TYR A 95 24.80 10.34 -15.50
C TYR A 95 26.01 10.63 -16.38
N SER A 96 25.96 10.16 -17.63
CA SER A 96 27.04 10.34 -18.60
C SER A 96 26.50 10.53 -20.00
N VAL A 97 27.23 11.31 -20.77
CA VAL A 97 27.04 11.47 -22.21
C VAL A 97 28.39 11.28 -22.86
N ILE A 98 28.47 10.36 -23.82
CA ILE A 98 29.69 10.00 -24.53
C ILE A 98 29.42 10.09 -26.02
N ILE A 99 30.32 10.73 -26.74
CA ILE A 99 30.40 10.68 -28.21
C ILE A 99 31.61 9.84 -28.56
N ARG A 100 31.36 8.76 -29.32
CA ARG A 100 32.43 7.87 -29.85
C ARG A 100 32.75 8.21 -31.28
N GLU A 101 33.94 7.86 -31.66
CA GLU A 101 34.40 7.91 -33.06
C GLU A 101 33.64 6.88 -33.93
N GLU A 102 33.90 6.87 -35.22
CA GLU A 102 33.30 5.95 -36.20
C GLU A 102 33.56 4.48 -35.86
N ASP A 103 34.75 4.17 -35.29
CA ASP A 103 35.13 2.83 -34.84
C ASP A 103 34.27 2.25 -33.74
N ARG A 104 33.47 3.11 -33.04
CA ARG A 104 32.58 2.81 -31.90
C ARG A 104 33.31 2.33 -30.64
N GLU A 105 34.62 2.30 -30.65
CA GLU A 105 35.43 1.87 -29.50
C GLU A 105 36.03 3.05 -28.78
N SER A 106 36.60 4.01 -29.53
CA SER A 106 37.27 5.18 -28.97
C SER A 106 36.29 6.24 -28.54
N ILE A 107 36.52 6.79 -27.36
CA ILE A 107 35.77 7.95 -26.87
C ILE A 107 36.40 9.20 -27.49
N TYR A 108 35.60 9.90 -28.32
CA TYR A 108 36.01 11.19 -28.85
C TYR A 108 35.94 12.27 -27.81
N ILE A 109 34.77 12.39 -27.19
CA ILE A 109 34.52 13.35 -26.08
C ILE A 109 33.39 12.84 -25.18
N GLY A 110 33.50 13.08 -23.89
CA GLY A 110 32.46 12.69 -22.95
C GLY A 110 32.47 13.48 -21.65
N ARG A 111 31.34 13.50 -21.00
CA ARG A 111 31.14 14.01 -19.66
C ARG A 111 30.42 12.97 -18.82
N ARG A 112 30.81 12.85 -17.54
CA ARG A 112 30.15 11.98 -16.59
C ARG A 112 29.98 12.68 -15.25
N ARG A 113 29.20 12.12 -14.37
CA ARG A 113 29.13 12.59 -12.97
C ARG A 113 30.12 11.83 -12.11
N ASP A 114 30.73 12.56 -11.17
CA ASP A 114 31.53 11.97 -10.10
C ASP A 114 30.65 11.51 -8.92
N ASP A 115 31.28 11.06 -7.83
CA ASP A 115 30.60 10.60 -6.63
C ASP A 115 29.81 11.72 -5.92
N ASP A 116 30.28 12.97 -6.05
CA ASP A 116 29.62 14.17 -5.53
C ASP A 116 28.57 14.74 -6.49
N TRP A 117 28.36 14.05 -7.62
CA TRP A 117 27.37 14.40 -8.65
C TRP A 117 27.73 15.64 -9.48
N ASN A 118 29.01 16.05 -9.48
CA ASN A 118 29.52 17.09 -10.37
C ASN A 118 29.81 16.54 -11.77
N ILE A 119 29.75 17.41 -12.77
CA ILE A 119 30.08 17.04 -14.15
C ILE A 119 31.60 17.12 -14.32
N VAL A 120 32.19 16.00 -14.74
CA VAL A 120 33.63 15.85 -14.99
C VAL A 120 33.86 15.18 -16.35
N PRO A 121 35.06 15.29 -16.94
CA PRO A 121 35.39 14.55 -18.17
C PRO A 121 35.21 13.04 -18.00
N ALA A 122 34.78 12.36 -19.08
CA ALA A 122 34.62 10.91 -19.13
C ALA A 122 35.71 10.30 -20.00
N ASP A 123 36.69 9.64 -19.37
CA ASP A 123 37.83 8.97 -20.06
C ASP A 123 37.63 7.46 -20.19
N SER A 124 36.55 6.93 -19.66
CA SER A 124 36.20 5.51 -19.67
C SER A 124 34.69 5.31 -19.66
N ASP A 125 34.28 4.10 -20.01
CA ASP A 125 32.91 3.69 -19.99
C ASP A 125 32.34 3.74 -18.57
N PRO A 126 31.09 4.18 -18.40
CA PRO A 126 30.43 4.19 -17.09
C PRO A 126 30.24 2.76 -16.58
N GLU A 127 30.67 2.51 -15.33
CA GLU A 127 30.41 1.25 -14.63
C GLU A 127 29.21 1.41 -13.70
N GLY A 128 28.24 0.50 -13.82
CA GLY A 128 27.07 0.51 -12.96
C GLY A 128 25.77 0.12 -13.67
N ASP A 129 24.65 0.32 -12.96
CA ASP A 129 23.31 0.04 -13.47
C ASP A 129 22.67 1.31 -14.05
N PHE A 130 22.77 1.44 -15.37
CA PHE A 130 22.28 2.57 -16.14
C PHE A 130 21.26 2.13 -17.19
N ILE A 131 20.43 3.07 -17.62
CA ILE A 131 19.66 2.97 -18.84
C ILE A 131 20.48 3.63 -19.93
N LEU A 132 20.88 2.86 -20.93
CA LEU A 132 21.62 3.33 -22.10
C LEU A 132 20.67 3.58 -23.26
N SER A 133 20.76 4.77 -23.84
CA SER A 133 20.19 5.07 -25.14
C SER A 133 21.31 5.57 -26.07
N LYS A 134 21.33 5.07 -27.29
CA LYS A 134 22.36 5.43 -28.27
C LYS A 134 21.78 5.68 -29.65
N THR A 135 22.45 6.53 -30.40
CA THR A 135 22.11 6.81 -31.78
C THR A 135 23.38 7.07 -32.62
N THR A 136 23.33 6.71 -33.88
CA THR A 136 24.38 7.03 -34.83
C THR A 136 24.22 8.48 -35.27
N LEU A 137 25.35 9.20 -35.33
CA LEU A 137 25.41 10.57 -35.83
C LEU A 137 25.77 10.49 -37.33
N LEU A 138 24.90 11.06 -38.17
CA LEU A 138 25.05 11.09 -39.61
C LEU A 138 25.13 12.53 -40.07
N HIS A 139 26.20 12.88 -40.82
CA HIS A 139 26.29 14.15 -41.50
C HIS A 139 25.52 14.08 -42.84
N GLU A 140 24.65 15.04 -43.10
CA GLU A 140 23.76 15.10 -44.28
C GLU A 140 22.93 13.81 -44.50
N GLY A 141 22.78 12.96 -43.46
CA GLY A 141 22.03 11.71 -43.51
C GLY A 141 22.75 10.51 -44.15
N GLU A 142 23.98 10.66 -44.64
CA GLU A 142 24.70 9.61 -45.35
C GLU A 142 26.01 9.21 -44.68
N GLU A 143 26.82 10.16 -44.22
CA GLU A 143 28.12 9.90 -43.67
C GLU A 143 28.08 9.73 -42.16
N MET A 144 28.52 8.57 -41.65
CA MET A 144 28.63 8.31 -40.22
C MET A 144 29.81 9.05 -39.63
N ILE A 145 29.57 9.95 -38.68
CA ILE A 145 30.59 10.75 -38.00
C ILE A 145 30.83 10.29 -36.55
N GLY A 146 30.02 9.40 -36.04
CA GLY A 146 30.19 8.85 -34.72
C GLY A 146 28.93 8.26 -34.10
N VAL A 147 29.01 7.93 -32.83
CA VAL A 147 27.88 7.42 -32.02
C VAL A 147 27.71 8.24 -30.75
N LEU A 148 26.52 8.70 -30.51
CA LEU A 148 26.13 9.36 -29.28
C LEU A 148 25.52 8.34 -28.31
N GLU A 149 26.01 8.30 -27.10
CA GLU A 149 25.52 7.46 -26.02
C GLU A 149 25.13 8.31 -24.82
N VAL A 150 23.93 8.08 -24.27
CA VAL A 150 23.44 8.75 -23.08
C VAL A 150 23.11 7.71 -22.03
N TYR A 151 23.69 7.85 -20.87
CA TYR A 151 23.54 6.98 -19.70
C TYR A 151 22.71 7.69 -18.64
N VAL A 152 21.56 7.09 -18.29
CA VAL A 152 20.66 7.61 -17.27
C VAL A 152 20.75 6.75 -16.02
N SER A 153 21.02 7.37 -14.88
CA SER A 153 21.22 6.68 -13.60
C SER A 153 19.91 6.24 -12.97
N ARG A 154 19.90 5.01 -12.42
CA ARG A 154 18.83 4.50 -11.56
C ARG A 154 18.99 4.90 -10.09
N ARG A 155 20.03 5.65 -9.72
CA ARG A 155 20.33 6.05 -8.34
C ARG A 155 19.13 6.69 -7.64
N PHE A 156 18.41 7.57 -8.34
CA PHE A 156 17.24 8.28 -7.79
C PHE A 156 15.98 7.43 -7.71
N LEU A 157 15.92 6.34 -8.48
CA LEU A 157 14.80 5.41 -8.49
C LEU A 157 14.60 4.77 -7.12
N GLN A 158 15.68 4.36 -6.48
CA GLN A 158 15.65 3.68 -5.20
C GLN A 158 15.15 4.58 -4.07
N ALA A 159 15.56 5.85 -4.05
CA ALA A 159 15.09 6.82 -3.06
C ALA A 159 13.60 7.13 -3.23
N GLN A 160 13.16 7.39 -4.47
CA GLN A 160 11.74 7.64 -4.77
C GLN A 160 10.87 6.41 -4.50
N PHE A 161 11.38 5.22 -4.84
CA PHE A 161 10.66 3.96 -4.58
C PHE A 161 10.48 3.71 -3.08
N ASN A 162 11.50 3.93 -2.26
CA ASN A 162 11.42 3.80 -0.81
C ASN A 162 10.40 4.77 -0.20
N GLU A 163 10.32 5.99 -0.70
CA GLU A 163 9.33 6.97 -0.26
C GLU A 163 7.89 6.55 -0.64
N LEU A 164 7.70 6.00 -1.84
CA LEU A 164 6.43 5.42 -2.27
C LEU A 164 6.01 4.25 -1.38
N VAL A 165 6.93 3.31 -1.11
CA VAL A 165 6.68 2.16 -0.22
C VAL A 165 6.26 2.62 1.17
N MET A 166 6.98 3.58 1.77
CA MET A 166 6.63 4.11 3.09
C MET A 166 5.28 4.82 3.09
N THR A 167 4.94 5.49 2.01
CA THR A 167 3.64 6.16 1.87
C THR A 167 2.50 5.16 1.77
N GLU A 168 2.67 4.08 0.98
CA GLU A 168 1.67 3.01 0.87
C GLU A 168 1.49 2.24 2.19
N ILE A 169 2.57 1.94 2.90
CA ILE A 169 2.50 1.32 4.24
C ILE A 169 1.73 2.20 5.22
N ARG A 170 2.01 3.52 5.26
CA ARG A 170 1.27 4.45 6.13
C ARG A 170 -0.21 4.50 5.80
N ARG A 171 -0.56 4.57 4.51
CA ARG A 171 -1.96 4.56 4.06
C ARG A 171 -2.68 3.27 4.46
N ALA A 172 -2.07 2.12 4.21
CA ALA A 172 -2.62 0.83 4.60
C ALA A 172 -2.83 0.73 6.11
N ALA A 173 -1.85 1.16 6.92
CA ALA A 173 -1.95 1.13 8.37
C ALA A 173 -3.08 2.03 8.91
N ILE A 174 -3.27 3.22 8.34
CA ILE A 174 -4.36 4.13 8.72
C ILE A 174 -5.73 3.53 8.37
N LEU A 175 -5.85 2.95 7.17
CA LEU A 175 -7.09 2.31 6.72
C LEU A 175 -7.43 1.09 7.57
N ASP A 176 -6.46 0.21 7.85
CA ASP A 176 -6.66 -0.94 8.75
C ASP A 176 -7.08 -0.50 10.15
N LEU A 177 -6.42 0.51 10.72
CA LEU A 177 -6.78 1.04 12.04
C LEU A 177 -8.22 1.60 12.07
N ALA A 178 -8.58 2.39 11.06
CA ALA A 178 -9.95 2.92 10.94
C ALA A 178 -10.97 1.80 10.81
N LEU A 179 -10.68 0.78 10.01
CA LEU A 179 -11.56 -0.37 9.82
C LEU A 179 -11.73 -1.18 11.11
N ILE A 180 -10.66 -1.40 11.88
CA ILE A 180 -10.70 -2.05 13.19
C ILE A 180 -11.64 -1.29 14.14
N ILE A 181 -11.48 0.03 14.23
CA ILE A 181 -12.31 0.87 15.12
C ILE A 181 -13.79 0.78 14.72
N VAL A 182 -14.09 0.94 13.44
CA VAL A 182 -15.47 0.87 12.92
C VAL A 182 -16.07 -0.50 13.19
N THR A 183 -15.34 -1.57 12.89
CA THR A 183 -15.78 -2.95 13.11
C THR A 183 -16.05 -3.22 14.59
N LEU A 184 -15.17 -2.79 15.50
CA LEU A 184 -15.36 -2.94 16.94
C LEU A 184 -16.63 -2.23 17.42
N LEU A 185 -16.87 -1.01 16.96
CA LEU A 185 -18.06 -0.24 17.33
C LEU A 185 -19.35 -0.91 16.82
N LEU A 186 -19.35 -1.34 15.56
CA LEU A 186 -20.49 -2.03 14.95
C LEU A 186 -20.76 -3.37 15.64
N LEU A 187 -19.72 -4.19 15.82
CA LEU A 187 -19.86 -5.49 16.47
C LEU A 187 -20.37 -5.37 17.90
N ARG A 188 -19.86 -4.40 18.67
CA ARG A 188 -20.32 -4.13 20.01
C ARG A 188 -21.78 -3.70 20.06
N ARG A 189 -22.21 -2.83 19.13
CA ARG A 189 -23.57 -2.27 19.11
C ARG A 189 -24.59 -3.25 18.53
N LEU A 190 -24.25 -3.96 17.46
CA LEU A 190 -25.21 -4.78 16.72
C LEU A 190 -25.31 -6.23 17.26
N LEU A 191 -24.23 -6.76 17.83
CA LEU A 191 -24.18 -8.16 18.24
C LEU A 191 -23.94 -8.34 19.75
N VAL A 192 -22.84 -7.80 20.26
CA VAL A 192 -22.41 -8.11 21.63
C VAL A 192 -23.39 -7.60 22.68
N ARG A 193 -23.84 -6.37 22.53
CA ARG A 193 -24.79 -5.77 23.48
C ARG A 193 -26.16 -6.46 23.49
N PRO A 194 -26.84 -6.67 22.34
CA PRO A 194 -28.11 -7.38 22.32
C PRO A 194 -28.02 -8.82 22.83
N ILE A 195 -26.99 -9.57 22.42
CA ILE A 195 -26.79 -10.96 22.86
C ILE A 195 -26.62 -11.01 24.41
N ARG A 196 -25.83 -10.08 24.97
CA ARG A 196 -25.67 -9.99 26.43
C ARG A 196 -26.99 -9.68 27.14
N GLU A 197 -27.77 -8.73 26.64
CA GLU A 197 -29.09 -8.39 27.18
C GLU A 197 -30.04 -9.59 27.15
N LEU A 198 -30.02 -10.41 26.06
CA LEU A 198 -30.79 -11.66 25.97
C LEU A 198 -30.33 -12.73 26.95
N THR A 199 -29.01 -12.86 27.12
CA THR A 199 -28.41 -13.82 28.04
C THR A 199 -28.80 -13.48 29.47
N ASP A 200 -28.67 -12.19 29.89
CA ASP A 200 -29.03 -11.71 31.20
C ASP A 200 -30.52 -11.88 31.45
N ALA A 201 -31.37 -11.63 30.44
CA ALA A 201 -32.81 -11.84 30.54
C ALA A 201 -33.15 -13.33 30.72
N SER A 202 -32.51 -14.23 29.95
CA SER A 202 -32.71 -15.66 30.05
C SER A 202 -32.31 -16.21 31.44
N GLU A 203 -31.17 -15.72 32.00
CA GLU A 203 -30.75 -16.07 33.36
C GLU A 203 -31.76 -15.66 34.40
N ARG A 204 -32.32 -14.42 34.29
CA ARG A 204 -33.38 -13.93 35.19
C ARG A 204 -34.66 -14.77 35.11
N ILE A 205 -35.10 -15.10 33.90
CA ILE A 205 -36.26 -15.94 33.66
C ILE A 205 -36.03 -17.34 34.30
N SER A 206 -34.87 -17.91 34.13
CA SER A 206 -34.49 -19.20 34.74
C SER A 206 -34.45 -19.13 36.28
N ALA A 207 -34.13 -17.97 36.85
CA ALA A 207 -34.19 -17.72 38.29
C ALA A 207 -35.63 -17.42 38.83
N GLY A 208 -36.66 -17.57 38.00
CA GLY A 208 -38.03 -17.38 38.37
C GLY A 208 -38.56 -15.92 38.24
N GLN A 209 -37.73 -15.01 37.70
CA GLN A 209 -38.16 -13.61 37.47
C GLN A 209 -38.94 -13.49 36.15
N LEU A 210 -40.17 -13.97 36.12
CA LEU A 210 -41.00 -14.07 34.91
C LEU A 210 -41.58 -12.73 34.40
N ASN A 211 -41.28 -11.62 35.06
CA ASN A 211 -41.67 -10.27 34.60
C ASN A 211 -40.51 -9.47 34.00
N THR A 212 -39.43 -10.16 33.54
CA THR A 212 -38.30 -9.52 32.92
C THR A 212 -38.71 -8.96 31.57
N LYS A 213 -38.52 -7.64 31.35
CA LYS A 213 -38.83 -7.01 30.08
C LYS A 213 -37.65 -7.15 29.11
N ILE A 214 -37.92 -7.74 27.93
CA ILE A 214 -36.97 -7.82 26.83
C ILE A 214 -37.44 -6.84 25.74
N ASP A 215 -36.75 -5.70 25.58
CA ASP A 215 -37.13 -4.64 24.63
C ASP A 215 -36.06 -4.55 23.50
N ILE A 216 -35.75 -5.67 22.90
CA ILE A 216 -34.89 -5.71 21.73
C ILE A 216 -35.74 -5.65 20.46
N ARG A 217 -35.70 -4.47 19.79
CA ARG A 217 -36.46 -4.19 18.57
C ARG A 217 -35.56 -4.33 17.33
N SER A 218 -35.04 -5.51 17.10
CA SER A 218 -34.33 -5.83 15.85
C SER A 218 -35.26 -6.58 14.91
N LYS A 219 -35.05 -6.43 13.59
CA LYS A 219 -35.79 -7.18 12.53
C LYS A 219 -34.97 -8.33 11.98
N ASP A 220 -33.84 -8.66 12.57
CA ASP A 220 -32.91 -9.71 12.23
C ASP A 220 -33.09 -10.96 13.13
N GLU A 221 -32.16 -11.89 13.06
CA GLU A 221 -32.15 -13.13 13.84
C GLU A 221 -32.10 -12.85 15.34
N ILE A 222 -31.50 -11.74 15.77
CA ILE A 222 -31.47 -11.31 17.17
C ILE A 222 -32.89 -10.93 17.65
N GLY A 223 -33.66 -10.23 16.79
CA GLY A 223 -35.04 -9.92 17.05
C GLY A 223 -35.94 -11.16 17.09
N MET A 224 -35.70 -12.13 16.22
CA MET A 224 -36.38 -13.43 16.23
C MET A 224 -36.11 -14.20 17.53
N LEU A 225 -34.85 -14.23 17.98
CA LEU A 225 -34.44 -14.87 19.23
C LEU A 225 -35.07 -14.18 20.44
N ALA A 226 -35.12 -12.82 20.49
CA ALA A 226 -35.82 -12.06 21.50
C ALA A 226 -37.33 -12.40 21.59
N GLY A 227 -37.98 -12.53 20.43
CA GLY A 227 -39.35 -12.95 20.31
C GLY A 227 -39.61 -14.38 20.83
N ALA A 228 -38.69 -15.32 20.56
CA ALA A 228 -38.77 -16.68 21.05
C ALA A 228 -38.65 -16.75 22.59
N ILE A 229 -37.67 -16.03 23.15
CA ILE A 229 -37.48 -15.95 24.61
C ILE A 229 -38.72 -15.30 25.30
N ASN A 230 -39.30 -14.26 24.72
CA ASN A 230 -40.53 -13.62 25.23
C ASN A 230 -41.73 -14.60 25.22
N LYS A 231 -41.85 -15.41 24.17
CA LYS A 231 -42.91 -16.48 24.12
C LYS A 231 -42.70 -17.53 25.20
N LEU A 232 -41.44 -18.00 25.36
CA LEU A 232 -41.06 -18.97 26.40
C LEU A 232 -41.39 -18.43 27.81
N GLN A 233 -40.99 -17.17 28.08
CA GLN A 233 -41.29 -16.49 29.36
C GLN A 233 -42.80 -16.45 29.65
N THR A 234 -43.59 -16.09 28.65
CA THR A 234 -45.06 -16.03 28.79
C THR A 234 -45.63 -17.41 29.09
N SER A 235 -45.17 -18.45 28.39
CA SER A 235 -45.61 -19.83 28.64
C SER A 235 -45.27 -20.33 30.04
N LEU A 236 -44.06 -20.02 30.53
CA LEU A 236 -43.62 -20.37 31.86
C LEU A 236 -44.46 -19.65 32.94
N ARG A 237 -44.76 -18.37 32.74
CA ARG A 237 -45.60 -17.60 33.65
C ARG A 237 -46.99 -18.19 33.77
N ILE A 238 -47.64 -18.53 32.63
CA ILE A 238 -48.97 -19.12 32.63
C ILE A 238 -48.95 -20.50 33.34
N ALA A 239 -47.91 -21.32 33.09
CA ALA A 239 -47.78 -22.62 33.76
C ALA A 239 -47.62 -22.49 35.27
N MET A 240 -46.81 -21.55 35.74
CA MET A 240 -46.61 -21.30 37.18
C MET A 240 -47.88 -20.71 37.86
N GLU A 241 -48.61 -19.85 37.17
CA GLU A 241 -49.87 -19.32 37.68
C GLU A 241 -50.95 -20.42 37.81
N ARG A 242 -51.00 -21.36 36.85
CA ARG A 242 -51.90 -22.50 36.93
C ARG A 242 -51.56 -23.44 38.11
N MET A 243 -50.27 -23.78 38.30
CA MET A 243 -49.85 -24.62 39.42
C MET A 243 -50.14 -23.96 40.76
N LYS A 244 -49.99 -22.64 40.88
CA LYS A 244 -50.31 -21.90 42.12
C LYS A 244 -51.82 -21.85 42.45
N LYS A 245 -52.68 -22.01 41.42
CA LYS A 245 -54.16 -22.07 41.60
C LYS A 245 -54.68 -23.47 41.89
N SER A 246 -53.87 -24.52 41.65
CA SER A 246 -54.25 -25.93 41.78
C SER A 246 -53.74 -26.55 43.09
N GLY A 247 -52.87 -25.91 43.86
CA GLY A 247 -52.40 -26.28 45.20
C GLY A 247 -52.88 -25.29 46.24
#